data_8477f594ac61074c4838548fcfb81ae9
#
_entry.id   8477f594ac61074c4838548fcfb81ae9
#
_cell.length_a   1.000
_cell.length_b   1.000
_cell.length_c   1.000
_cell.angle_alpha   90.00
_cell.angle_beta   90.00
_cell.angle_gamma   90.00
#
_symmetry.space_group_name_H-M   'P 1'
#
loop_
_entity.id
_entity.type
_entity.pdbx_description
1 polymer ?
#
loop_
_entity_poly.entity_id
_entity_poly.type
_entity_poly.pdbx_seq_one_letter_code
_entity_poly.pdbx_strand_id
1 'polypeptide(L)'
;MQTVGRRKRAIARVRLVSGTGKYVVNGKTLEDYFPSKVHQQTVAEPFVTVEAGDNFDVLVNIHGGGATGQAGALRLGIARALVEIDPNTRPALKAAGFLTRDAREKESKKYGLKKARKAPQYSKR
;
A
#
# COMPACT_ATOMS: atom_id res chain seq x y z
N MET A 1 0.29 -1.66 -16.68
CA MET A 1 -0.05 -0.48 -15.87
C MET A 1 0.93 -0.33 -14.71
N GLN A 2 1.51 0.82 -14.56
CA GLN A 2 2.50 1.06 -13.53
C GLN A 2 2.11 2.27 -12.68
N THR A 3 2.16 2.11 -11.36
CA THR A 3 1.82 3.16 -10.42
C THR A 3 2.80 3.18 -9.26
N VAL A 4 2.71 4.23 -8.43
CA VAL A 4 3.54 4.37 -7.25
C VAL A 4 2.64 4.56 -6.05
N GLY A 5 2.90 3.77 -4.99
CA GLY A 5 2.26 3.95 -3.71
C GLY A 5 3.29 4.38 -2.68
N ARG A 6 2.88 5.23 -1.75
CA ARG A 6 3.75 5.71 -0.69
C ARG A 6 3.04 5.68 0.63
N ARG A 7 3.76 5.31 1.67
CA ARG A 7 3.27 5.39 3.03
C ARG A 7 4.45 5.56 3.96
N LYS A 8 4.42 6.63 4.78
CA LYS A 8 5.53 6.98 5.64
C LYS A 8 6.78 7.12 4.78
N ARG A 9 7.78 6.32 5.01
CA ARG A 9 9.02 6.37 4.22
C ARG A 9 9.08 5.32 3.13
N ALA A 10 8.07 4.46 3.05
CA ALA A 10 8.06 3.38 2.07
C ALA A 10 7.56 3.87 0.73
N ILE A 11 8.20 3.41 -0.33
CA ILE A 11 7.82 3.69 -1.71
C ILE A 11 7.71 2.38 -2.44
N ALA A 12 6.53 2.12 -3.03
CA ALA A 12 6.27 0.91 -3.79
C ALA A 12 6.00 1.28 -5.24
N ARG A 13 6.79 0.72 -6.14
CA ARG A 13 6.55 0.84 -7.57
C ARG A 13 5.83 -0.41 -8.01
N VAL A 14 4.59 -0.25 -8.42
CA VAL A 14 3.69 -1.36 -8.68
C VAL A 14 3.40 -1.45 -10.17
N ARG A 15 3.47 -2.66 -10.69
CA ARG A 15 3.10 -2.94 -12.07
C ARG A 15 2.10 -4.08 -12.07
N LEU A 16 0.92 -3.82 -12.62
CA LEU A 16 -0.10 -4.85 -12.80
C LEU A 16 -0.08 -5.32 -14.24
N VAL A 17 -0.05 -6.64 -14.42
CA VAL A 17 -0.15 -7.27 -15.74
C VAL A 17 -1.22 -8.34 -15.67
N SER A 18 -1.78 -8.71 -16.81
CA SER A 18 -2.74 -9.81 -16.87
C SER A 18 -2.07 -11.08 -16.34
N GLY A 19 -2.77 -11.81 -15.50
CA GLY A 19 -2.18 -12.99 -14.89
C GLY A 19 -3.16 -13.79 -14.09
N THR A 20 -2.65 -14.52 -13.09
CA THR A 20 -3.42 -15.49 -12.33
C THR A 20 -3.40 -15.26 -10.83
N GLY A 21 -2.98 -14.07 -10.39
CA GLY A 21 -2.97 -13.74 -8.98
C GLY A 21 -1.63 -13.89 -8.29
N LYS A 22 -0.54 -13.92 -9.04
CA LYS A 22 0.79 -14.07 -8.47
C LYS A 22 1.36 -12.71 -8.05
N TYR A 23 2.19 -12.72 -7.01
CA TYR A 23 2.90 -11.54 -6.54
C TYR A 23 4.40 -11.80 -6.62
N VAL A 24 5.13 -10.84 -7.17
CA VAL A 24 6.59 -10.84 -7.13
C VAL A 24 7.01 -9.52 -6.50
N VAL A 25 7.53 -9.58 -5.29
CA VAL A 25 7.89 -8.42 -4.49
C VAL A 25 9.39 -8.43 -4.29
N ASN A 26 10.09 -7.52 -4.95
CA ASN A 26 11.56 -7.48 -4.93
C ASN A 26 12.16 -8.84 -5.24
N GLY A 27 11.57 -9.55 -6.21
CA GLY A 27 12.05 -10.87 -6.63
C GLY A 27 11.62 -12.03 -5.76
N LYS A 28 10.77 -11.78 -4.76
CA LYS A 28 10.31 -12.82 -3.83
C LYS A 28 8.81 -12.98 -3.92
N THR A 29 8.31 -14.12 -3.43
CA THR A 29 6.86 -14.28 -3.30
C THR A 29 6.33 -13.34 -2.23
N LEU A 30 5.02 -13.12 -2.24
CA LEU A 30 4.38 -12.28 -1.23
C LEU A 30 4.63 -12.84 0.17
N GLU A 31 4.51 -14.16 0.34
CA GLU A 31 4.68 -14.80 1.64
C GLU A 31 6.12 -14.70 2.14
N ASP A 32 7.08 -14.76 1.23
CA ASP A 32 8.49 -14.63 1.62
C ASP A 32 8.84 -13.20 2.00
N TYR A 33 8.30 -12.23 1.29
CA TYR A 33 8.61 -10.83 1.57
C TYR A 33 7.84 -10.31 2.78
N PHE A 34 6.56 -10.69 2.91
CA PHE A 34 5.70 -10.34 4.03
C PHE A 34 5.25 -11.62 4.73
N PRO A 35 6.05 -12.13 5.70
CA PRO A 35 5.66 -13.35 6.41
C PRO A 35 4.40 -13.20 7.24
N SER A 36 4.09 -11.99 7.70
CA SER A 36 2.89 -11.75 8.50
C SER A 36 1.64 -11.84 7.64
N LYS A 37 0.66 -12.61 8.10
CA LYS A 37 -0.61 -12.71 7.39
C LYS A 37 -1.38 -11.40 7.39
N VAL A 38 -1.17 -10.56 8.40
CA VAL A 38 -1.79 -9.24 8.43
C VAL A 38 -1.30 -8.40 7.26
N HIS A 39 0.00 -8.41 7.01
CA HIS A 39 0.56 -7.66 5.88
C HIS A 39 0.09 -8.22 4.54
N GLN A 40 0.00 -9.54 4.42
CA GLN A 40 -0.49 -10.17 3.20
C GLN A 40 -1.94 -9.76 2.93
N GLN A 41 -2.77 -9.72 3.96
CA GLN A 41 -4.16 -9.29 3.82
C GLN A 41 -4.24 -7.83 3.42
N THR A 42 -3.42 -6.97 4.03
CA THR A 42 -3.37 -5.55 3.68
C THR A 42 -3.11 -5.36 2.19
N VAL A 43 -2.13 -6.09 1.67
CA VAL A 43 -1.76 -5.98 0.25
C VAL A 43 -2.90 -6.44 -0.66
N ALA A 44 -3.63 -7.49 -0.26
CA ALA A 44 -4.68 -8.06 -1.10
C ALA A 44 -6.01 -7.31 -1.02
N GLU A 45 -6.20 -6.44 -0.04
CA GLU A 45 -7.49 -5.77 0.19
C GLU A 45 -8.06 -5.06 -1.03
N PRO A 46 -7.27 -4.33 -1.85
CA PRO A 46 -7.86 -3.68 -3.01
C PRO A 46 -8.48 -4.67 -3.99
N PHE A 47 -7.84 -5.81 -4.21
CA PHE A 47 -8.39 -6.83 -5.11
C PHE A 47 -9.67 -7.43 -4.57
N VAL A 48 -9.71 -7.69 -3.26
CA VAL A 48 -10.92 -8.21 -2.63
C VAL A 48 -12.07 -7.20 -2.78
N THR A 49 -11.77 -5.92 -2.57
CA THR A 49 -12.76 -4.86 -2.64
C THR A 49 -13.41 -4.78 -4.02
N VAL A 50 -12.63 -4.97 -5.08
CA VAL A 50 -13.15 -4.89 -6.45
C VAL A 50 -13.39 -6.27 -7.08
N GLU A 51 -13.18 -7.35 -6.31
CA GLU A 51 -13.45 -8.71 -6.73
C GLU A 51 -12.67 -9.11 -7.98
N ALA A 52 -11.38 -8.78 -8.01
CA ALA A 52 -10.53 -9.01 -9.18
C ALA A 52 -9.24 -9.76 -8.84
N GLY A 53 -9.25 -10.57 -7.78
CA GLY A 53 -8.02 -11.14 -7.22
C GLY A 53 -7.25 -12.04 -8.17
N ASP A 54 -7.92 -12.74 -9.09
CA ASP A 54 -7.26 -13.71 -9.94
C ASP A 54 -6.97 -13.21 -11.34
N ASN A 55 -7.19 -11.92 -11.59
CA ASN A 55 -7.08 -11.38 -12.95
C ASN A 55 -5.72 -10.75 -13.24
N PHE A 56 -4.91 -10.51 -12.22
CA PHE A 56 -3.66 -9.77 -12.39
C PHE A 56 -2.53 -10.43 -11.64
N ASP A 57 -1.32 -10.31 -12.19
CA ASP A 57 -0.09 -10.52 -11.45
C ASP A 57 0.45 -9.16 -11.02
N VAL A 58 1.08 -9.14 -9.85
CA VAL A 58 1.59 -7.90 -9.26
C VAL A 58 3.11 -7.99 -9.22
N LEU A 59 3.76 -7.09 -9.95
CA LEU A 59 5.21 -7.00 -9.96
C LEU A 59 5.59 -5.71 -9.22
N VAL A 60 6.43 -5.83 -8.20
CA VAL A 60 6.66 -4.72 -7.28
C VAL A 60 8.12 -4.58 -6.93
N ASN A 61 8.57 -3.32 -6.87
CA ASN A 61 9.81 -2.94 -6.21
C ASN A 61 9.46 -2.02 -5.06
N ILE A 62 9.85 -2.40 -3.84
CA ILE A 62 9.57 -1.62 -2.63
C ILE A 62 10.87 -1.34 -1.90
N HIS A 63 10.99 -0.14 -1.34
CA HIS A 63 12.08 0.17 -0.43
C HIS A 63 11.68 1.28 0.51
N GLY A 64 12.43 1.39 1.61
CA GLY A 64 12.19 2.38 2.63
C GLY A 64 11.17 1.94 3.66
N GLY A 65 11.30 2.45 4.87
CA GLY A 65 10.37 2.19 5.96
C GLY A 65 10.39 0.76 6.44
N GLY A 66 9.41 0.41 7.25
CA GLY A 66 9.26 -0.94 7.79
C GLY A 66 8.17 -1.72 7.07
N ALA A 67 7.98 -2.98 7.51
CA ALA A 67 7.05 -3.89 6.84
C ALA A 67 5.62 -3.34 6.79
N THR A 68 5.14 -2.75 7.87
CA THR A 68 3.78 -2.20 7.89
C THR A 68 3.64 -1.05 6.91
N GLY A 69 4.62 -0.14 6.86
CA GLY A 69 4.61 0.96 5.91
C GLY A 69 4.71 0.48 4.48
N GLN A 70 5.52 -0.55 4.23
CA GLN A 70 5.66 -1.11 2.90
C GLN A 70 4.38 -1.78 2.42
N ALA A 71 3.70 -2.53 3.30
CA ALA A 71 2.43 -3.15 2.94
C ALA A 71 1.39 -2.08 2.61
N GLY A 72 1.33 -0.99 3.38
CA GLY A 72 0.42 0.11 3.10
C GLY A 72 0.75 0.83 1.80
N ALA A 73 2.03 1.04 1.52
CA ALA A 73 2.45 1.66 0.26
C ALA A 73 2.08 0.80 -0.94
N LEU A 74 2.28 -0.52 -0.81
CA LEU A 74 1.92 -1.44 -1.88
C LEU A 74 0.41 -1.44 -2.10
N ARG A 75 -0.37 -1.45 -1.03
CA ARG A 75 -1.83 -1.38 -1.14
C ARG A 75 -2.27 -0.14 -1.90
N LEU A 76 -1.70 1.01 -1.57
CA LEU A 76 -2.03 2.26 -2.27
C LEU A 76 -1.66 2.18 -3.75
N GLY A 77 -0.48 1.64 -4.07
CA GLY A 77 -0.05 1.50 -5.46
C GLY A 77 -0.97 0.58 -6.25
N ILE A 78 -1.38 -0.55 -5.65
CA ILE A 78 -2.32 -1.47 -6.29
C ILE A 78 -3.66 -0.79 -6.52
N ALA A 79 -4.18 -0.08 -5.52
CA ALA A 79 -5.46 0.60 -5.67
C ALA A 79 -5.42 1.63 -6.79
N ARG A 80 -4.33 2.40 -6.88
CA ARG A 80 -4.17 3.37 -7.96
C ARG A 80 -4.12 2.70 -9.33
N ALA A 81 -3.43 1.56 -9.42
CA ALA A 81 -3.34 0.83 -10.68
C ALA A 81 -4.71 0.31 -11.11
N LEU A 82 -5.49 -0.21 -10.17
CA LEU A 82 -6.84 -0.70 -10.48
C LEU A 82 -7.73 0.42 -10.98
N VAL A 83 -7.65 1.61 -10.40
CA VAL A 83 -8.42 2.76 -10.87
C VAL A 83 -8.01 3.16 -12.28
N GLU A 84 -6.71 3.11 -12.58
CA GLU A 84 -6.22 3.44 -13.93
C GLU A 84 -6.75 2.45 -14.97
N ILE A 85 -6.81 1.18 -14.60
CA ILE A 85 -7.29 0.13 -15.51
C ILE A 85 -8.81 0.24 -15.68
N ASP A 86 -9.54 0.46 -14.59
CA ASP A 86 -10.99 0.54 -14.60
C ASP A 86 -11.44 1.65 -13.65
N PRO A 87 -11.72 2.86 -14.17
CA PRO A 87 -12.14 3.98 -13.32
C PRO A 87 -13.41 3.71 -12.52
N ASN A 88 -14.21 2.73 -12.91
CA ASN A 88 -15.44 2.39 -12.18
C ASN A 88 -15.14 1.80 -10.80
N THR A 89 -13.90 1.37 -10.55
CA THR A 89 -13.51 0.87 -9.23
C THR A 89 -13.21 1.96 -8.22
N ARG A 90 -13.05 3.20 -8.67
CA ARG A 90 -12.63 4.30 -7.80
C ARG A 90 -13.55 4.53 -6.60
N PRO A 91 -14.89 4.55 -6.76
CA PRO A 91 -15.75 4.81 -5.60
C PRO A 91 -15.57 3.78 -4.50
N ALA A 92 -15.47 2.50 -4.83
CA ALA A 92 -15.30 1.44 -3.83
C ALA A 92 -13.95 1.55 -3.14
N LEU A 93 -12.89 1.78 -3.90
CA LEU A 93 -11.54 1.89 -3.34
C LEU A 93 -11.40 3.14 -2.49
N LYS A 94 -12.01 4.25 -2.89
CA LYS A 94 -11.99 5.47 -2.11
C LYS A 94 -12.77 5.31 -0.81
N ALA A 95 -13.93 4.67 -0.87
CA ALA A 95 -14.75 4.44 0.32
C ALA A 95 -14.02 3.55 1.32
N ALA A 96 -13.22 2.61 0.85
CA ALA A 96 -12.42 1.74 1.72
C ALA A 96 -11.18 2.43 2.28
N GLY A 97 -10.84 3.62 1.78
CA GLY A 97 -9.68 4.37 2.26
C GLY A 97 -8.37 4.00 1.62
N PHE A 98 -8.38 3.27 0.52
CA PHE A 98 -7.15 2.74 -0.08
C PHE A 98 -6.48 3.73 -1.03
N LEU A 99 -7.09 4.87 -1.31
CA LEU A 99 -6.54 5.85 -2.23
C LEU A 99 -5.92 7.06 -1.54
N THR A 100 -5.92 7.08 -0.21
CA THR A 100 -5.45 8.22 0.57
C THR A 100 -4.08 7.93 1.15
N ARG A 101 -3.14 8.85 0.95
CA ARG A 101 -1.83 8.77 1.58
C ARG A 101 -1.91 9.33 2.98
N ASP A 102 -1.32 8.63 3.93
CA ASP A 102 -1.23 9.08 5.32
C ASP A 102 -0.03 9.99 5.50
N ALA A 103 -0.26 11.25 5.82
CA ALA A 103 0.78 12.25 5.97
C ALA A 103 1.16 12.52 7.42
N ARG A 104 0.60 11.79 8.38
CA ARG A 104 0.81 12.10 9.80
C ARG A 104 2.26 12.00 10.23
N GLU A 105 3.01 11.08 9.64
CA GLU A 105 4.42 10.94 9.99
C GLU A 105 5.19 12.23 9.71
N LYS A 106 4.89 12.87 8.60
CA LYS A 106 5.57 14.12 8.26
C LYS A 106 5.30 15.21 9.28
N GLU A 107 4.08 15.26 9.73
CA GLU A 107 3.70 16.28 10.71
C GLU A 107 4.40 16.07 12.03
N SER A 108 4.45 14.84 12.51
CA SER A 108 5.09 14.58 13.79
C SER A 108 6.58 14.90 13.75
N LYS A 109 7.24 14.72 12.65
CA LYS A 109 8.66 15.01 12.55
C LYS A 109 8.97 16.49 12.64
N LYS A 110 8.07 17.33 12.21
CA LYS A 110 8.33 18.76 12.23
C LYS A 110 8.49 19.30 13.63
N TYR A 111 7.91 18.68 14.63
CA TYR A 111 7.85 19.24 15.94
C TYR A 111 8.78 18.59 16.93
N GLY A 112 9.43 17.69 16.54
CA GLY A 112 10.35 17.07 17.45
C GLY A 112 9.91 16.97 18.86
N LEU A 113 9.13 17.77 18.93
CA LEU A 113 8.51 17.94 19.78
C LEU A 113 7.98 17.36 20.48
N LYS A 114 7.62 17.26 20.50
CA LYS A 114 6.93 16.96 20.85
C LYS A 114 6.35 16.70 21.02
N LYS A 115 6.09 16.93 20.61
CA LYS A 115 5.30 17.00 20.45
C LYS A 115 4.64 17.04 20.11
N ALA A 116 4.52 17.02 19.46
CA ALA A 116 3.77 17.33 18.97
C ALA A 116 2.96 17.23 19.19
N ARG A 117 2.61 17.23 19.30
CA ARG A 117 1.76 17.29 19.52
C ARG A 117 1.59 16.79 20.52
N LYS A 118 1.91 16.72 21.04
CA LYS A 118 1.76 16.37 21.63
C LYS A 118 2.03 15.74 22.11
N ALA A 119 2.28 15.66 22.05
CA ALA A 119 2.39 15.19 22.11
C ALA A 119 2.52 14.45 22.46
N PRO A 120 2.83 14.36 22.61
CA PRO A 120 2.68 13.55 22.54
C PRO A 120 2.12 12.74 22.56
N GLN A 121 1.77 12.43 22.31
CA GLN A 121 1.02 11.88 22.04
C GLN A 121 0.69 11.31 21.25
N TYR A 122 0.74 11.30 20.74
CA TYR A 122 0.20 10.80 19.82
C TYR A 122 0.69 9.83 19.23
N SER A 123 1.36 9.46 19.24
CA SER A 123 1.76 8.74 18.68
C SER A 123 1.60 7.67 18.40
N LYS A 124 1.43 7.32 18.55
CA LYS A 124 1.07 6.37 18.26
C LYS A 124 0.99 6.00 17.12
N ARG A 125 1.06 6.39 16.79
CA ARG A 125 0.55 5.99 15.58
C ARG A 125 1.46 5.42 14.57
#